data_b810b22af92722e48168c760aa524fa5
#
_entry.id   b810b22af92722e48168c760aa524fa5
#
_cell.length_a   1.000
_cell.length_b   1.000
_cell.length_c   1.000
_cell.angle_alpha   90.00
_cell.angle_beta   90.00
_cell.angle_gamma   90.00
#
_symmetry.space_group_name_H-M   'P 1'
#
loop_
_entity.id
_entity.type
_entity.pdbx_description
1 polymer ?
#
loop_
_entity_poly.entity_id
_entity_poly.type
_entity_poly.pdbx_seq_one_letter_code
_entity_poly.pdbx_strand_id
1 'polypeptide(L)'
;ETIFVVVKGITMTAVTFGLVFNNINLMLHGGHIVSFHTVAGFELFACILGIIVTVYLYYKNKQMESPLINMEMQGWRIDSFISLGMTVAFLLPMLIPFDWFQHIVPYLDQLITIVLSLVMIPTPIHTVITGIRDLMLIPPEEETIDDIKETIEPIIGVYGHKNLYYDIVRTGRKLWISVYISFEKDIVSLSKFKQLQDQCIKALASKYSDFYFELLPDIEFTVIEDIE
;
A
#
# COMPACT_ATOMS: atom_id res chain seq x y z
N GLU A 1 11.61 -3.84 -7.39
CA GLU A 1 10.32 -3.16 -7.25
C GLU A 1 10.26 -2.44 -5.89
N THR A 2 10.51 -3.12 -4.78
CA THR A 2 10.40 -2.59 -3.41
C THR A 2 11.30 -1.38 -3.15
N ILE A 3 12.55 -1.39 -3.65
CA ILE A 3 13.47 -0.25 -3.53
C ILE A 3 12.88 0.99 -4.19
N PHE A 4 12.26 0.86 -5.37
CA PHE A 4 11.59 1.99 -6.03
C PHE A 4 10.43 2.54 -5.21
N VAL A 5 9.65 1.67 -4.58
CA VAL A 5 8.55 2.07 -3.69
C VAL A 5 9.08 2.88 -2.51
N VAL A 6 10.17 2.43 -1.87
CA VAL A 6 10.80 3.16 -0.76
C VAL A 6 11.34 4.51 -1.21
N VAL A 7 12.10 4.56 -2.31
CA VAL A 7 12.65 5.82 -2.86
C VAL A 7 11.52 6.79 -3.21
N LYS A 8 10.46 6.32 -3.89
CA LYS A 8 9.27 7.12 -4.20
C LYS A 8 8.62 7.66 -2.92
N GLY A 9 8.42 6.81 -1.93
CA GLY A 9 7.81 7.20 -0.64
C GLY A 9 8.64 8.27 0.09
N ILE A 10 9.97 8.10 0.16
CA ILE A 10 10.87 9.09 0.76
C ILE A 10 10.80 10.41 0.00
N THR A 11 10.86 10.37 -1.33
CA THR A 11 10.79 11.58 -2.16
C THR A 11 9.46 12.30 -1.95
N MET A 12 8.33 11.60 -1.98
CA MET A 12 7.01 12.18 -1.74
C MET A 12 6.90 12.79 -0.33
N THR A 13 7.43 12.09 0.68
CA THR A 13 7.48 12.59 2.06
C THR A 13 8.28 13.90 2.13
N ALA A 14 9.49 13.93 1.55
CA ALA A 14 10.34 15.12 1.55
C ALA A 14 9.68 16.30 0.83
N VAL A 15 9.05 16.07 -0.33
CA VAL A 15 8.30 17.11 -1.07
C VAL A 15 7.13 17.63 -0.25
N THR A 16 6.36 16.74 0.39
CA THR A 16 5.21 17.15 1.21
C THR A 16 5.63 18.00 2.42
N PHE A 17 6.69 17.60 3.13
CA PHE A 17 7.25 18.43 4.21
C PHE A 17 7.79 19.75 3.70
N GLY A 18 8.47 19.77 2.55
CA GLY A 18 8.95 20.98 1.90
C GLY A 18 7.82 21.96 1.57
N LEU A 19 6.70 21.44 1.04
CA LEU A 19 5.49 22.24 0.77
C LEU A 19 4.90 22.83 2.04
N VAL A 20 4.74 22.04 3.10
CA VAL A 20 4.23 22.54 4.40
C VAL A 20 5.14 23.64 4.94
N PHE A 21 6.44 23.39 5.00
CA PHE A 21 7.41 24.37 5.51
C PHE A 21 7.41 25.68 4.70
N ASN A 22 7.41 25.57 3.37
CA ASN A 22 7.36 26.73 2.48
C ASN A 22 6.08 27.54 2.68
N ASN A 23 4.92 26.89 2.79
CA ASN A 23 3.65 27.57 2.98
C ASN A 23 3.52 28.21 4.36
N ILE A 24 4.05 27.58 5.42
CA ILE A 24 4.15 28.20 6.75
C ILE A 24 5.02 29.46 6.67
N ASN A 25 6.18 29.38 6.00
CA ASN A 25 7.05 30.53 5.84
C ASN A 25 6.38 31.68 5.07
N LEU A 26 5.65 31.38 4.00
CA LEU A 26 4.87 32.40 3.25
C LEU A 26 3.78 33.01 4.13
N MET A 27 3.07 32.25 4.95
CA MET A 27 2.10 32.78 5.90
C MET A 27 2.70 33.73 6.90
N LEU A 28 3.88 33.41 7.44
CA LEU A 28 4.60 34.30 8.40
C LEU A 28 5.08 35.63 7.77
N HIS A 29 5.27 35.66 6.45
CA HIS A 29 5.69 36.85 5.73
C HIS A 29 4.53 37.63 5.05
N GLY A 30 3.28 37.36 5.46
CA GLY A 30 2.13 38.15 5.03
C GLY A 30 1.27 37.50 3.95
N GLY A 31 1.54 36.23 3.63
CA GLY A 31 0.79 35.47 2.62
C GLY A 31 1.18 35.84 1.18
N HIS A 32 0.55 35.22 0.23
CA HIS A 32 0.72 35.50 -1.20
C HIS A 32 -0.66 35.51 -1.89
N ILE A 33 -0.95 36.57 -2.63
CA ILE A 33 -2.18 36.66 -3.39
C ILE A 33 -1.99 35.95 -4.72
N VAL A 34 -2.70 34.84 -4.90
CA VAL A 34 -2.75 34.11 -6.18
C VAL A 34 -3.94 34.60 -7.02
N SER A 35 -3.86 34.42 -8.33
CA SER A 35 -5.01 34.68 -9.20
C SER A 35 -6.03 33.56 -9.05
N PHE A 36 -7.05 33.77 -8.20
CA PHE A 36 -8.06 32.76 -7.87
C PHE A 36 -8.73 32.16 -9.10
N HIS A 37 -9.05 32.97 -10.12
CA HIS A 37 -9.60 32.50 -11.38
C HIS A 37 -8.71 31.48 -12.10
N THR A 38 -7.39 31.75 -12.13
CA THR A 38 -6.44 30.89 -12.85
C THR A 38 -6.29 29.56 -12.12
N VAL A 39 -6.16 29.62 -10.79
CA VAL A 39 -6.03 28.39 -9.97
C VAL A 39 -7.33 27.56 -10.03
N ALA A 40 -8.49 28.20 -9.80
CA ALA A 40 -9.76 27.50 -9.87
C ALA A 40 -10.03 26.90 -11.27
N GLY A 41 -9.65 27.62 -12.33
CA GLY A 41 -9.76 27.10 -13.70
C GLY A 41 -8.84 25.90 -13.96
N PHE A 42 -7.61 25.93 -13.47
CA PHE A 42 -6.67 24.82 -13.56
C PHE A 42 -7.15 23.60 -12.78
N GLU A 43 -7.61 23.79 -11.54
CA GLU A 43 -8.13 22.71 -10.70
C GLU A 43 -9.40 22.09 -11.27
N LEU A 44 -10.29 22.92 -11.84
CA LEU A 44 -11.48 22.41 -12.53
C LEU A 44 -11.09 21.54 -13.74
N PHE A 45 -10.09 21.98 -14.52
CA PHE A 45 -9.56 21.20 -15.63
C PHE A 45 -8.97 19.88 -15.15
N ALA A 46 -8.15 19.91 -14.09
CA ALA A 46 -7.56 18.72 -13.47
C ALA A 46 -8.63 17.75 -12.95
N CYS A 47 -9.67 18.25 -12.32
CA CYS A 47 -10.84 17.47 -11.88
C CYS A 47 -11.52 16.75 -13.05
N ILE A 48 -11.83 17.48 -14.13
CA ILE A 48 -12.47 16.90 -15.31
C ILE A 48 -11.58 15.81 -15.93
N LEU A 49 -10.28 16.09 -16.08
CA LEU A 49 -9.31 15.12 -16.61
C LEU A 49 -9.25 13.87 -15.74
N GLY A 50 -9.17 14.04 -14.42
CA GLY A 50 -9.14 12.94 -13.46
C GLY A 50 -10.41 12.07 -13.50
N ILE A 51 -11.58 12.69 -13.68
CA ILE A 51 -12.85 11.96 -13.87
C ILE A 51 -12.80 11.14 -15.16
N ILE A 52 -12.34 11.74 -16.27
CA ILE A 52 -12.23 11.04 -17.56
C ILE A 52 -11.29 9.82 -17.42
N VAL A 53 -10.11 9.99 -16.80
CA VAL A 53 -9.17 8.88 -16.58
C VAL A 53 -9.78 7.82 -15.68
N THR A 54 -10.45 8.22 -14.59
CA THR A 54 -11.13 7.28 -13.67
C THR A 54 -12.17 6.42 -14.41
N VAL A 55 -13.01 7.06 -15.24
CA VAL A 55 -14.04 6.37 -16.03
C VAL A 55 -13.39 5.43 -17.06
N TYR A 56 -12.33 5.87 -17.74
CA TYR A 56 -11.59 5.04 -18.68
C TYR A 56 -10.99 3.79 -17.98
N LEU A 57 -10.32 3.98 -16.84
CA LEU A 57 -9.75 2.88 -16.07
C LEU A 57 -10.83 1.93 -15.55
N TYR A 58 -11.97 2.45 -15.13
CA TYR A 58 -13.12 1.64 -14.70
C TYR A 58 -13.58 0.67 -15.81
N TYR A 59 -13.80 1.18 -17.04
CA TYR A 59 -14.19 0.32 -18.15
C TYR A 59 -13.12 -0.69 -18.53
N LYS A 60 -11.84 -0.31 -18.48
CA LYS A 60 -10.73 -1.23 -18.76
C LYS A 60 -10.59 -2.28 -17.68
N ASN A 61 -10.72 -1.90 -16.41
CA ASN A 61 -10.56 -2.86 -15.31
C ASN A 61 -11.70 -3.89 -15.25
N LYS A 62 -12.89 -3.53 -15.71
CA LYS A 62 -14.01 -4.49 -15.84
C LYS A 62 -13.70 -5.69 -16.74
N GLN A 63 -12.74 -5.55 -17.68
CA GLN A 63 -12.30 -6.61 -18.58
C GLN A 63 -11.06 -7.37 -18.07
N MET A 64 -10.22 -6.69 -17.28
CA MET A 64 -8.89 -7.21 -16.90
C MET A 64 -8.83 -7.68 -15.45
N GLU A 65 -9.76 -7.24 -14.59
CA GLU A 65 -9.84 -7.54 -13.15
C GLU A 65 -8.49 -7.36 -12.42
N SER A 66 -7.71 -6.35 -12.85
CA SER A 66 -6.37 -6.10 -12.36
C SER A 66 -6.39 -5.28 -11.07
N PRO A 67 -5.81 -5.78 -9.96
CA PRO A 67 -5.67 -5.01 -8.71
C PRO A 67 -4.88 -3.71 -8.91
N LEU A 68 -3.87 -3.72 -9.78
CA LEU A 68 -3.05 -2.54 -10.09
C LEU A 68 -3.88 -1.43 -10.73
N ILE A 69 -4.71 -1.77 -11.72
CA ILE A 69 -5.60 -0.79 -12.38
C ILE A 69 -6.62 -0.26 -11.37
N ASN A 70 -7.10 -1.11 -10.46
CA ASN A 70 -8.02 -0.68 -9.41
C ASN A 70 -7.38 0.34 -8.45
N MET A 71 -6.12 0.12 -8.06
CA MET A 71 -5.37 1.08 -7.22
C MET A 71 -5.15 2.42 -7.95
N GLU A 72 -4.74 2.39 -9.22
CA GLU A 72 -4.58 3.61 -10.02
C GLU A 72 -5.91 4.37 -10.18
N MET A 73 -6.99 3.65 -10.45
CA MET A 73 -8.34 4.24 -10.54
C MET A 73 -8.77 4.91 -9.22
N GLN A 74 -8.47 4.30 -8.07
CA GLN A 74 -8.75 4.91 -6.77
C GLN A 74 -7.92 6.18 -6.55
N GLY A 75 -6.64 6.19 -6.94
CA GLY A 75 -5.78 7.37 -6.90
C GLY A 75 -6.38 8.52 -7.71
N TRP A 76 -6.67 8.30 -8.99
CA TRP A 76 -7.28 9.31 -9.85
C TRP A 76 -8.64 9.82 -9.33
N ARG A 77 -9.43 8.96 -8.70
CA ARG A 77 -10.68 9.35 -8.08
C ARG A 77 -10.49 10.29 -6.91
N ILE A 78 -9.52 9.97 -6.03
CA ILE A 78 -9.18 10.82 -4.88
C ILE A 78 -8.66 12.17 -5.37
N ASP A 79 -7.74 12.20 -6.32
CA ASP A 79 -7.19 13.43 -6.91
C ASP A 79 -8.28 14.30 -7.52
N SER A 80 -9.25 13.70 -8.21
CA SER A 80 -10.41 14.42 -8.77
C SER A 80 -11.26 15.07 -7.69
N PHE A 81 -11.51 14.39 -6.56
CA PHE A 81 -12.23 14.98 -5.43
C PHE A 81 -11.46 16.11 -4.76
N ILE A 82 -10.13 15.97 -4.63
CA ILE A 82 -9.27 17.02 -4.09
C ILE A 82 -9.32 18.25 -5.01
N SER A 83 -9.12 18.08 -6.31
CA SER A 83 -9.18 19.18 -7.29
C SER A 83 -10.56 19.85 -7.35
N LEU A 84 -11.66 19.10 -7.16
CA LEU A 84 -12.98 19.68 -7.01
C LEU A 84 -13.10 20.55 -5.75
N GLY A 85 -12.61 20.04 -4.61
CA GLY A 85 -12.57 20.79 -3.36
C GLY A 85 -11.75 22.07 -3.47
N MET A 86 -10.58 22.00 -4.13
CA MET A 86 -9.73 23.15 -4.42
C MET A 86 -10.45 24.17 -5.31
N THR A 87 -11.11 23.71 -6.38
CA THR A 87 -11.90 24.57 -7.25
C THR A 87 -12.94 25.37 -6.45
N VAL A 88 -13.70 24.68 -5.59
CA VAL A 88 -14.71 25.33 -4.74
C VAL A 88 -14.05 26.31 -3.77
N ALA A 89 -12.97 25.92 -3.11
CA ALA A 89 -12.26 26.75 -2.13
C ALA A 89 -11.71 28.03 -2.76
N PHE A 90 -11.16 27.97 -3.98
CA PHE A 90 -10.66 29.13 -4.69
C PHE A 90 -11.73 30.01 -5.34
N LEU A 91 -12.95 29.48 -5.55
CA LEU A 91 -14.10 30.29 -5.95
C LEU A 91 -14.78 31.01 -4.79
N LEU A 92 -14.67 30.52 -3.56
CA LEU A 92 -15.31 31.13 -2.39
C LEU A 92 -14.98 32.62 -2.19
N PRO A 93 -13.72 33.10 -2.33
CA PRO A 93 -13.40 34.52 -2.19
C PRO A 93 -14.12 35.43 -3.17
N MET A 94 -14.55 34.88 -4.30
CA MET A 94 -15.27 35.64 -5.32
C MET A 94 -16.77 35.72 -5.04
N LEU A 95 -17.30 34.74 -4.28
CA LEU A 95 -18.74 34.64 -3.94
C LEU A 95 -19.05 35.29 -2.60
N ILE A 96 -18.06 35.49 -1.74
CA ILE A 96 -18.25 36.01 -0.37
C ILE A 96 -17.69 37.44 -0.27
N PRO A 97 -18.53 38.47 -0.33
CA PRO A 97 -18.07 39.86 -0.31
C PRO A 97 -17.94 40.46 1.10
N PHE A 98 -17.72 39.64 2.14
CA PHE A 98 -17.58 40.12 3.51
C PHE A 98 -16.17 40.65 3.80
N ASP A 99 -16.06 41.85 4.38
CA ASP A 99 -14.78 42.52 4.67
C ASP A 99 -13.86 41.66 5.56
N TRP A 100 -14.38 40.95 6.54
CA TRP A 100 -13.58 40.10 7.40
C TRP A 100 -12.92 38.95 6.63
N PHE A 101 -13.59 38.45 5.59
CA PHE A 101 -13.09 37.35 4.77
C PHE A 101 -11.93 37.81 3.86
N GLN A 102 -11.98 39.07 3.41
CA GLN A 102 -10.91 39.67 2.57
C GLN A 102 -9.56 39.73 3.30
N HIS A 103 -9.55 39.76 4.63
CA HIS A 103 -8.32 39.71 5.42
C HIS A 103 -7.69 38.29 5.43
N ILE A 104 -8.45 37.25 5.17
CA ILE A 104 -7.99 35.85 5.15
C ILE A 104 -7.53 35.46 3.74
N VAL A 105 -8.05 36.13 2.71
CA VAL A 105 -7.78 35.83 1.30
C VAL A 105 -6.28 35.68 0.97
N PRO A 106 -5.34 36.53 1.47
CA PRO A 106 -3.90 36.38 1.19
C PRO A 106 -3.29 35.08 1.75
N TYR A 107 -3.95 34.45 2.70
CA TYR A 107 -3.47 33.24 3.38
C TYR A 107 -4.21 31.98 2.95
N LEU A 108 -5.25 32.12 2.10
CA LEU A 108 -6.15 31.02 1.77
C LEU A 108 -5.44 29.88 1.04
N ASP A 109 -4.60 30.20 0.07
CA ASP A 109 -3.80 29.23 -0.70
C ASP A 109 -2.88 28.43 0.21
N GLN A 110 -2.14 29.11 1.08
CA GLN A 110 -1.22 28.48 2.03
C GLN A 110 -1.97 27.60 3.03
N LEU A 111 -3.10 28.07 3.54
CA LEU A 111 -3.92 27.30 4.48
C LEU A 111 -4.45 26.01 3.84
N ILE A 112 -5.02 26.10 2.65
CA ILE A 112 -5.52 24.95 1.90
C ILE A 112 -4.39 23.97 1.62
N THR A 113 -3.25 24.46 1.12
CA THR A 113 -2.09 23.63 0.81
C THR A 113 -1.54 22.91 2.05
N ILE A 114 -1.46 23.59 3.20
CA ILE A 114 -1.03 22.98 4.46
C ILE A 114 -2.01 21.89 4.90
N VAL A 115 -3.32 22.20 4.91
CA VAL A 115 -4.35 21.24 5.32
C VAL A 115 -4.32 19.98 4.43
N LEU A 116 -4.30 20.15 3.10
CA LEU A 116 -4.23 19.04 2.17
C LEU A 116 -2.94 18.24 2.33
N SER A 117 -1.79 18.93 2.47
CA SER A 117 -0.50 18.26 2.71
C SER A 117 -0.55 17.41 3.98
N LEU A 118 -1.10 17.94 5.07
CA LEU A 118 -1.23 17.19 6.34
C LEU A 118 -2.14 15.97 6.21
N VAL A 119 -3.23 16.07 5.45
CA VAL A 119 -4.13 14.94 5.18
C VAL A 119 -3.44 13.88 4.32
N MET A 120 -2.54 14.28 3.42
CA MET A 120 -1.83 13.36 2.52
C MET A 120 -0.55 12.75 3.11
N ILE A 121 0.03 13.33 4.16
CA ILE A 121 1.28 12.83 4.81
C ILE A 121 1.23 11.33 5.19
N PRO A 122 0.14 10.78 5.74
CA PRO A 122 0.11 9.37 6.13
C PRO A 122 0.41 8.39 4.99
N THR A 123 -0.03 8.72 3.77
CA THR A 123 0.13 7.83 2.59
C THR A 123 1.60 7.57 2.24
N PRO A 124 2.47 8.58 1.99
CA PRO A 124 3.88 8.34 1.68
C PRO A 124 4.64 7.74 2.87
N ILE A 125 4.32 8.11 4.11
CA ILE A 125 4.94 7.51 5.29
C ILE A 125 4.62 6.02 5.37
N HIS A 126 3.35 5.64 5.21
CA HIS A 126 2.95 4.23 5.18
C HIS A 126 3.66 3.47 4.04
N THR A 127 3.79 4.08 2.87
CA THR A 127 4.52 3.50 1.72
C THR A 127 5.98 3.22 2.07
N VAL A 128 6.67 4.15 2.75
CA VAL A 128 8.05 3.94 3.22
C VAL A 128 8.14 2.81 4.23
N ILE A 129 7.27 2.84 5.25
CA ILE A 129 7.27 1.81 6.31
C ILE A 129 7.05 0.42 5.71
N THR A 130 6.03 0.26 4.86
CA THR A 130 5.72 -1.02 4.21
C THR A 130 6.87 -1.46 3.32
N GLY A 131 7.44 -0.57 2.51
CA GLY A 131 8.57 -0.90 1.66
C GLY A 131 9.82 -1.30 2.44
N ILE A 132 10.11 -0.66 3.59
CA ILE A 132 11.22 -1.06 4.47
C ILE A 132 10.94 -2.44 5.08
N ARG A 133 9.72 -2.70 5.57
CA ARG A 133 9.33 -4.01 6.10
C ARG A 133 9.53 -5.12 5.06
N ASP A 134 9.14 -4.87 3.82
CA ASP A 134 9.34 -5.80 2.71
C ASP A 134 10.83 -6.06 2.40
N LEU A 135 11.68 -5.03 2.52
CA LEU A 135 13.14 -5.18 2.33
C LEU A 135 13.81 -5.94 3.47
N MET A 136 13.29 -5.80 4.68
CA MET A 136 13.79 -6.49 5.87
C MET A 136 13.27 -7.92 6.00
N LEU A 137 12.45 -8.39 5.03
CA LEU A 137 11.82 -9.71 5.05
C LEU A 137 11.02 -9.98 6.34
N ILE A 138 10.41 -8.92 6.89
CA ILE A 138 9.59 -9.05 8.10
C ILE A 138 8.36 -9.89 7.76
N PRO A 139 7.96 -10.82 8.63
CA PRO A 139 6.77 -11.61 8.44
C PRO A 139 5.53 -10.76 8.15
N PRO A 140 4.59 -11.24 7.33
CA PRO A 140 3.33 -10.55 7.10
C PRO A 140 2.50 -10.45 8.40
N GLU A 141 1.35 -9.79 8.33
CA GLU A 141 0.44 -9.65 9.47
C GLU A 141 0.00 -11.02 10.00
N GLU A 142 -0.18 -11.12 11.32
CA GLU A 142 -0.55 -12.38 12.00
C GLU A 142 -1.78 -13.03 11.37
N GLU A 143 -2.78 -12.22 10.98
CA GLU A 143 -3.98 -12.70 10.30
C GLU A 143 -3.65 -13.46 8.99
N THR A 144 -2.68 -12.99 8.21
CA THR A 144 -2.22 -13.67 6.99
C THR A 144 -1.50 -14.98 7.32
N ILE A 145 -0.69 -14.98 8.37
CA ILE A 145 0.03 -16.19 8.83
C ILE A 145 -0.96 -17.25 9.30
N ASP A 146 -1.95 -16.85 10.09
CA ASP A 146 -2.96 -17.76 10.63
C ASP A 146 -3.87 -18.32 9.52
N ASP A 147 -4.29 -17.50 8.54
CA ASP A 147 -5.06 -17.98 7.39
C ASP A 147 -4.27 -18.99 6.54
N ILE A 148 -2.95 -18.80 6.39
CA ILE A 148 -2.07 -19.75 5.70
C ILE A 148 -2.00 -21.07 6.49
N LYS A 149 -1.79 -21.01 7.82
CA LYS A 149 -1.75 -22.18 8.70
C LYS A 149 -3.07 -22.95 8.66
N GLU A 150 -4.20 -22.27 8.86
CA GLU A 150 -5.53 -22.88 8.78
C GLU A 150 -5.81 -23.56 7.44
N THR A 151 -5.24 -23.04 6.35
CA THR A 151 -5.39 -23.61 5.01
C THR A 151 -4.55 -24.86 4.80
N ILE A 152 -3.33 -24.90 5.39
CA ILE A 152 -2.34 -25.96 5.11
C ILE A 152 -2.38 -27.07 6.15
N GLU A 153 -2.59 -26.78 7.43
CA GLU A 153 -2.53 -27.75 8.53
C GLU A 153 -3.48 -28.96 8.32
N PRO A 154 -4.74 -28.79 7.87
CA PRO A 154 -5.63 -29.91 7.63
C PRO A 154 -5.11 -30.85 6.53
N ILE A 155 -4.37 -30.32 5.54
CA ILE A 155 -3.81 -31.08 4.43
C ILE A 155 -2.60 -31.88 4.90
N ILE A 156 -1.69 -31.23 5.66
CA ILE A 156 -0.46 -31.84 6.15
C ILE A 156 -0.77 -32.87 7.25
N GLY A 157 -1.76 -32.60 8.10
CA GLY A 157 -2.14 -33.45 9.22
C GLY A 157 -2.50 -34.89 8.85
N VAL A 158 -2.96 -35.12 7.60
CA VAL A 158 -3.29 -36.45 7.10
C VAL A 158 -2.06 -37.36 6.98
N TYR A 159 -0.84 -36.80 6.87
CA TYR A 159 0.37 -37.57 6.60
C TYR A 159 1.20 -37.93 7.84
N GLY A 160 0.74 -37.57 9.04
CA GLY A 160 1.44 -37.87 10.29
C GLY A 160 2.79 -37.18 10.37
N HIS A 161 2.88 -36.14 11.15
CA HIS A 161 4.09 -35.36 11.37
C HIS A 161 4.32 -35.19 12.87
N LYS A 162 5.58 -34.90 13.24
CA LYS A 162 5.97 -34.64 14.63
C LYS A 162 5.81 -33.15 14.92
N ASN A 163 6.43 -32.30 14.10
CA ASN A 163 6.42 -30.84 14.22
C ASN A 163 6.26 -30.16 12.85
N LEU A 164 5.66 -28.96 12.86
CA LEU A 164 5.59 -28.03 11.71
C LEU A 164 6.23 -26.71 12.13
N TYR A 165 7.11 -26.21 11.29
CA TYR A 165 7.64 -24.86 11.43
C TYR A 165 7.36 -24.08 10.15
N TYR A 166 6.91 -22.84 10.32
CA TYR A 166 6.52 -21.96 9.22
C TYR A 166 7.48 -20.80 9.13
N ASP A 167 8.10 -20.62 7.97
CA ASP A 167 8.86 -19.44 7.62
C ASP A 167 8.11 -18.72 6.49
N ILE A 168 7.43 -17.63 6.84
CA ILE A 168 6.57 -16.89 5.93
C ILE A 168 7.06 -15.47 5.86
N VAL A 169 7.53 -15.05 4.67
CA VAL A 169 8.02 -13.70 4.43
C VAL A 169 7.31 -13.09 3.22
N ARG A 170 7.20 -11.77 3.20
CA ARG A 170 6.66 -11.04 2.06
C ARG A 170 7.77 -10.24 1.40
N THR A 171 7.85 -10.31 0.08
CA THR A 171 8.76 -9.50 -0.72
C THR A 171 7.97 -8.80 -1.83
N GLY A 172 7.61 -7.55 -1.61
CA GLY A 172 6.72 -6.82 -2.50
C GLY A 172 5.33 -7.46 -2.56
N ARG A 173 4.93 -7.97 -3.72
CA ARG A 173 3.63 -8.65 -3.89
C ARG A 173 3.67 -10.13 -3.56
N LYS A 174 4.86 -10.73 -3.56
CA LYS A 174 5.02 -12.17 -3.47
C LYS A 174 5.16 -12.63 -2.04
N LEU A 175 4.33 -13.59 -1.66
CA LEU A 175 4.47 -14.34 -0.42
C LEU A 175 5.41 -15.52 -0.65
N TRP A 176 6.41 -15.65 0.20
CA TRP A 176 7.29 -16.79 0.28
C TRP A 176 6.89 -17.61 1.50
N ILE A 177 6.44 -18.82 1.26
CA ILE A 177 5.90 -19.71 2.29
C ILE A 177 6.73 -20.97 2.28
N SER A 178 7.64 -21.10 3.25
CA SER A 178 8.43 -22.30 3.47
C SER A 178 7.91 -23.02 4.71
N VAL A 179 7.52 -24.28 4.54
CA VAL A 179 7.01 -25.11 5.64
C VAL A 179 7.97 -26.26 5.86
N TYR A 180 8.57 -26.29 7.03
CA TYR A 180 9.43 -27.37 7.47
C TYR A 180 8.58 -28.41 8.20
N ILE A 181 8.64 -29.65 7.73
CA ILE A 181 7.90 -30.77 8.30
C ILE A 181 8.85 -31.84 8.82
N SER A 182 8.79 -32.11 10.11
CA SER A 182 9.53 -33.22 10.68
C SER A 182 8.66 -34.46 10.83
N PHE A 183 9.20 -35.59 10.41
CA PHE A 183 8.53 -36.89 10.45
C PHE A 183 9.05 -37.76 11.61
N GLU A 184 8.19 -38.63 12.15
CA GLU A 184 8.58 -39.60 13.16
C GLU A 184 9.56 -40.66 12.62
N LYS A 185 9.52 -40.92 11.33
CA LYS A 185 10.33 -41.94 10.63
C LYS A 185 11.26 -41.28 9.63
N ASP A 186 12.48 -41.77 9.58
CA ASP A 186 13.54 -41.31 8.68
C ASP A 186 13.33 -41.73 7.20
N ILE A 187 12.18 -42.28 6.85
CA ILE A 187 11.85 -42.73 5.50
C ILE A 187 10.59 -42.01 5.03
N VAL A 188 10.75 -41.17 4.02
CA VAL A 188 9.65 -40.43 3.38
C VAL A 188 9.54 -40.82 1.91
N SER A 189 8.33 -41.14 1.46
CA SER A 189 8.04 -41.38 0.05
C SER A 189 7.99 -40.06 -0.71
N LEU A 190 8.97 -39.80 -1.59
CA LEU A 190 9.05 -38.59 -2.43
C LEU A 190 7.79 -38.36 -3.25
N SER A 191 7.14 -39.43 -3.75
CA SER A 191 5.92 -39.28 -4.52
C SER A 191 4.74 -38.78 -3.68
N LYS A 192 4.60 -39.28 -2.45
CA LYS A 192 3.58 -38.81 -1.50
C LYS A 192 3.87 -37.37 -1.05
N PHE A 193 5.14 -37.07 -0.81
CA PHE A 193 5.58 -35.73 -0.42
C PHE A 193 5.27 -34.71 -1.53
N LYS A 194 5.53 -35.04 -2.79
CA LYS A 194 5.18 -34.21 -3.93
C LYS A 194 3.67 -33.99 -4.06
N GLN A 195 2.85 -35.04 -3.87
CA GLN A 195 1.40 -34.92 -3.87
C GLN A 195 0.90 -33.97 -2.77
N LEU A 196 1.49 -34.06 -1.58
CA LEU A 196 1.19 -33.17 -0.46
C LEU A 196 1.50 -31.71 -0.81
N GLN A 197 2.68 -31.45 -1.35
CA GLN A 197 3.07 -30.11 -1.81
C GLN A 197 2.09 -29.56 -2.87
N ASP A 198 1.70 -30.38 -3.85
CA ASP A 198 0.78 -29.97 -4.91
C ASP A 198 -0.64 -29.69 -4.37
N GLN A 199 -1.09 -30.41 -3.33
CA GLN A 199 -2.37 -30.13 -2.66
C GLN A 199 -2.33 -28.80 -1.89
N CYS A 200 -1.26 -28.52 -1.16
CA CYS A 200 -1.06 -27.24 -0.48
C CYS A 200 -1.03 -26.07 -1.47
N ILE A 201 -0.29 -26.21 -2.59
CA ILE A 201 -0.25 -25.18 -3.64
C ILE A 201 -1.64 -24.91 -4.20
N LYS A 202 -2.44 -25.96 -4.48
CA LYS A 202 -3.82 -25.79 -4.99
C LYS A 202 -4.72 -25.06 -4.00
N ALA A 203 -4.61 -25.40 -2.71
CA ALA A 203 -5.39 -24.75 -1.67
C ALA A 203 -5.02 -23.27 -1.53
N LEU A 204 -3.72 -22.96 -1.51
CA LEU A 204 -3.24 -21.58 -1.43
C LEU A 204 -3.57 -20.76 -2.69
N ALA A 205 -3.51 -21.36 -3.88
CA ALA A 205 -3.84 -20.68 -5.14
C ALA A 205 -5.31 -20.20 -5.22
N SER A 206 -6.21 -20.75 -4.42
CA SER A 206 -7.59 -20.27 -4.32
C SER A 206 -7.73 -18.96 -3.57
N LYS A 207 -6.75 -18.61 -2.71
CA LYS A 207 -6.76 -17.43 -1.84
C LYS A 207 -5.71 -16.37 -2.22
N TYR A 208 -4.55 -16.82 -2.70
CA TYR A 208 -3.40 -15.97 -2.99
C TYR A 208 -3.01 -16.06 -4.47
N SER A 209 -2.86 -14.91 -5.13
CA SER A 209 -2.55 -14.85 -6.57
C SER A 209 -1.05 -14.87 -6.87
N ASP A 210 -0.20 -14.40 -5.96
CA ASP A 210 1.25 -14.31 -6.16
C ASP A 210 2.00 -14.81 -4.92
N PHE A 211 2.32 -16.10 -4.95
CA PHE A 211 3.05 -16.76 -3.86
C PHE A 211 4.04 -17.79 -4.41
N TYR A 212 5.03 -18.10 -3.59
CA TYR A 212 5.91 -19.26 -3.73
C TYR A 212 5.70 -20.15 -2.52
N PHE A 213 5.50 -21.44 -2.74
CA PHE A 213 5.33 -22.41 -1.68
C PHE A 213 6.31 -23.54 -1.83
N GLU A 214 7.01 -23.85 -0.77
CA GLU A 214 7.85 -25.03 -0.67
C GLU A 214 7.59 -25.77 0.64
N LEU A 215 7.65 -27.09 0.55
CA LEU A 215 7.57 -27.99 1.68
C LEU A 215 8.93 -28.66 1.81
N LEU A 216 9.54 -28.54 2.99
CA LEU A 216 10.87 -29.01 3.25
C LEU A 216 10.83 -30.11 4.33
N PRO A 217 11.30 -31.35 4.01
CA PRO A 217 11.43 -32.38 5.03
C PRO A 217 12.60 -32.06 5.95
N ASP A 218 12.36 -32.14 7.24
CA ASP A 218 13.39 -31.94 8.26
C ASP A 218 13.36 -33.10 9.26
N ILE A 219 14.52 -33.52 9.74
CA ILE A 219 14.66 -34.61 10.70
C ILE A 219 14.51 -34.10 12.14
N GLU A 220 15.10 -32.98 12.46
CA GLU A 220 14.91 -32.21 13.69
C GLU A 220 15.22 -30.75 13.41
N PHE A 221 14.25 -29.88 13.57
CA PHE A 221 14.52 -28.45 13.66
C PHE A 221 15.04 -28.17 15.08
N THR A 222 16.33 -28.29 15.28
CA THR A 222 16.98 -27.73 16.46
C THR A 222 17.04 -26.22 16.23
N VAL A 223 16.16 -25.48 16.90
CA VAL A 223 16.42 -24.07 17.20
C VAL A 223 17.80 -24.06 17.86
N ILE A 224 18.77 -23.44 17.20
CA ILE A 224 20.06 -23.17 17.83
C ILE A 224 19.81 -22.09 18.88
N GLU A 225 19.18 -22.47 19.99
CA GLU A 225 19.32 -21.81 21.27
C GLU A 225 20.68 -22.26 21.77
N ASP A 226 21.55 -21.30 22.04
CA ASP A 226 22.88 -21.42 22.61
C ASP A 226 24.07 -21.59 21.63
N ILE A 227 24.39 -20.48 20.97
CA ILE A 227 25.82 -20.14 20.83
C ILE A 227 26.05 -18.91 21.72
N GLU A 228 26.42 -19.16 23.00
CA GLU A 228 27.15 -18.20 23.82
C GLU A 228 28.52 -17.88 23.23
#